data_1c3deac3f07350881ba96ec1a8af7057
#
_entry.id   1c3deac3f07350881ba96ec1a8af7057
#
_cell.length_a   1.000
_cell.length_b   1.000
_cell.length_c   1.000
_cell.angle_alpha   90.00
_cell.angle_beta   90.00
_cell.angle_gamma   90.00
#
_symmetry.space_group_name_H-M   'P 1'
#
loop_
_entity.id
_entity.type
_entity.pdbx_description
1 polymer ?
#
loop_
_entity_poly.entity_id
_entity_poly.type
_entity_poly.pdbx_seq_one_letter_code
_entity_poly.pdbx_strand_id
1 'polypeptide(L)'
;GGFTPIVERGAATPGAYVQGFMIPVPQAKKDAYRTMAEQVWDMFEEYGALRVVEAWQDEVPEGKQTDFFRAVKAEPGEAVVFSWMEWPSREVCDAAAKKMQTDERMQPPAEGDMPFDGKRMVWGGFAPVVELTR
;
A
#
# COMPACT_ATOMS: atom_id res chain seq x y z
N GLY A 1 -12.18 9.29 11.31
CA GLY A 1 -12.14 8.75 9.98
C GLY A 1 -11.76 7.30 9.94
N GLY A 2 -11.99 6.66 8.82
CA GLY A 2 -11.69 5.26 8.71
C GLY A 2 -11.55 4.77 7.28
N PHE A 3 -10.99 3.58 7.15
CA PHE A 3 -10.76 2.90 5.88
C PHE A 3 -11.31 1.48 5.98
N THR A 4 -11.79 0.97 4.85
CA THR A 4 -12.31 -0.39 4.77
C THR A 4 -11.33 -1.27 3.97
N PRO A 5 -10.81 -2.36 4.54
CA PRO A 5 -9.94 -3.26 3.79
C PRO A 5 -10.64 -3.84 2.56
N ILE A 6 -9.96 -3.78 1.43
CA ILE A 6 -10.43 -4.39 0.18
C ILE A 6 -9.52 -5.54 -0.26
N VAL A 7 -8.29 -5.58 0.24
CA VAL A 7 -7.37 -6.71 0.07
C VAL A 7 -6.69 -6.96 1.41
N GLU A 8 -6.66 -8.21 1.84
CA GLU A 8 -6.01 -8.62 3.07
C GLU A 8 -5.45 -10.01 2.86
N ARG A 9 -4.12 -10.15 2.93
CA ARG A 9 -3.44 -11.43 2.72
C ARG A 9 -2.34 -11.58 3.75
N GLY A 10 -2.06 -12.82 4.13
CA GLY A 10 -1.03 -13.14 5.12
C GLY A 10 -1.54 -13.06 6.54
N ALA A 11 -0.64 -13.17 7.49
CA ALA A 11 -0.97 -13.16 8.91
C ALA A 11 -0.11 -12.17 9.67
N ALA A 12 -0.71 -11.46 10.63
CA ALA A 12 0.02 -10.56 11.50
C ALA A 12 1.04 -11.34 12.33
N THR A 13 2.26 -10.81 12.40
CA THR A 13 3.38 -11.44 13.11
C THR A 13 3.98 -10.41 14.08
N PRO A 14 4.12 -10.75 15.39
CA PRO A 14 4.75 -9.83 16.34
C PRO A 14 6.15 -9.44 15.91
N GLY A 15 6.50 -8.16 16.10
CA GLY A 15 7.84 -7.65 15.80
C GLY A 15 8.09 -7.37 14.32
N ALA A 16 7.06 -7.38 13.49
CA ALA A 16 7.22 -7.13 12.06
C ALA A 16 7.66 -5.68 11.77
N TYR A 17 8.45 -5.52 10.71
CA TYR A 17 8.76 -4.21 10.16
C TYR A 17 7.62 -3.81 9.21
N VAL A 18 7.20 -2.55 9.25
CA VAL A 18 6.02 -2.09 8.53
C VAL A 18 6.38 -1.07 7.45
N GLN A 19 5.97 -1.34 6.20
CA GLN A 19 5.94 -0.31 5.17
C GLN A 19 4.53 0.27 5.11
N GLY A 20 4.42 1.59 5.11
CA GLY A 20 3.13 2.27 4.99
C GLY A 20 3.04 3.04 3.69
N PHE A 21 1.84 3.11 3.14
CA PHE A 21 1.58 3.77 1.85
C PHE A 21 0.28 4.56 1.92
N MET A 22 0.29 5.73 1.24
CA MET A 22 -0.94 6.46 0.93
C MET A 22 -0.96 6.67 -0.58
N ILE A 23 -2.06 6.32 -1.23
CA ILE A 23 -2.12 6.21 -2.68
C ILE A 23 -3.40 6.84 -3.20
N PRO A 24 -3.32 7.82 -4.13
CA PRO A 24 -4.53 8.34 -4.77
C PRO A 24 -4.96 7.40 -5.89
N VAL A 25 -6.22 6.96 -5.87
CA VAL A 25 -6.75 6.03 -6.86
C VAL A 25 -8.07 6.57 -7.42
N PRO A 26 -8.22 6.73 -8.74
CA PRO A 26 -9.52 7.10 -9.29
C PRO A 26 -10.60 6.12 -8.82
N GLN A 27 -11.73 6.65 -8.34
CA GLN A 27 -12.81 5.80 -7.82
C GLN A 27 -13.29 4.80 -8.88
N ALA A 28 -13.29 5.20 -10.14
CA ALA A 28 -13.68 4.33 -11.23
C ALA A 28 -12.72 3.14 -11.44
N LYS A 29 -11.52 3.20 -10.87
CA LYS A 29 -10.50 2.14 -11.01
C LYS A 29 -10.33 1.29 -9.75
N LYS A 30 -11.28 1.34 -8.83
CA LYS A 30 -11.23 0.58 -7.58
C LYS A 30 -11.00 -0.91 -7.82
N ASP A 31 -11.79 -1.51 -8.73
CA ASP A 31 -11.69 -2.95 -8.99
C ASP A 31 -10.37 -3.30 -9.68
N ALA A 32 -9.90 -2.46 -10.60
CA ALA A 32 -8.61 -2.66 -11.24
C ALA A 32 -7.45 -2.59 -10.22
N TYR A 33 -7.54 -1.66 -9.29
CA TYR A 33 -6.56 -1.54 -8.22
C TYR A 33 -6.55 -2.79 -7.33
N ARG A 34 -7.72 -3.26 -6.91
CA ARG A 34 -7.85 -4.47 -6.10
C ARG A 34 -7.23 -5.67 -6.81
N THR A 35 -7.56 -5.86 -8.08
CA THR A 35 -7.03 -6.97 -8.87
C THR A 35 -5.51 -6.92 -8.95
N MET A 36 -4.95 -5.75 -9.22
CA MET A 36 -3.50 -5.56 -9.27
C MET A 36 -2.86 -5.92 -7.93
N ALA A 37 -3.42 -5.42 -6.82
CA ALA A 37 -2.87 -5.67 -5.49
C ALA A 37 -2.90 -7.17 -5.15
N GLU A 38 -3.95 -7.88 -5.52
CA GLU A 38 -4.03 -9.32 -5.31
C GLU A 38 -3.01 -10.08 -6.15
N GLN A 39 -2.82 -9.67 -7.40
CA GLN A 39 -1.86 -10.32 -8.30
C GLN A 39 -0.42 -10.16 -7.85
N VAL A 40 -0.03 -8.98 -7.36
CA VAL A 40 1.36 -8.76 -6.95
C VAL A 40 1.67 -9.36 -5.58
N TRP A 41 0.67 -9.78 -4.81
CA TRP A 41 0.91 -10.37 -3.51
C TRP A 41 1.81 -11.60 -3.57
N ASP A 42 1.60 -12.47 -4.57
CA ASP A 42 2.42 -13.69 -4.70
C ASP A 42 3.91 -13.37 -4.79
N MET A 43 4.25 -12.30 -5.51
CA MET A 43 5.62 -11.85 -5.62
C MET A 43 6.16 -11.31 -4.29
N PHE A 44 5.39 -10.48 -3.61
CA PHE A 44 5.80 -9.96 -2.31
C PHE A 44 5.99 -11.07 -1.28
N GLU A 45 5.08 -12.04 -1.25
CA GLU A 45 5.18 -13.19 -0.34
C GLU A 45 6.44 -14.01 -0.66
N GLU A 46 6.73 -14.23 -1.93
CA GLU A 46 7.92 -14.92 -2.39
C GLU A 46 9.20 -14.25 -1.88
N TYR A 47 9.21 -12.91 -1.83
CA TYR A 47 10.35 -12.15 -1.35
C TYR A 47 10.35 -11.92 0.17
N GLY A 48 9.42 -12.50 0.89
CA GLY A 48 9.44 -12.54 2.34
C GLY A 48 8.39 -11.69 3.06
N ALA A 49 7.47 -11.05 2.34
CA ALA A 49 6.41 -10.29 2.99
C ALA A 49 5.50 -11.23 3.80
N LEU A 50 5.11 -10.78 4.99
CA LEU A 50 4.27 -11.57 5.90
C LEU A 50 2.79 -11.25 5.75
N ARG A 51 2.47 -9.99 5.41
CA ARG A 51 1.08 -9.55 5.35
C ARG A 51 0.98 -8.29 4.50
N VAL A 52 -0.16 -8.14 3.84
CA VAL A 52 -0.54 -6.88 3.18
C VAL A 52 -1.99 -6.56 3.52
N VAL A 53 -2.26 -5.28 3.75
CA VAL A 53 -3.62 -4.77 3.85
C VAL A 53 -3.72 -3.56 2.94
N GLU A 54 -4.71 -3.59 2.05
CA GLU A 54 -5.06 -2.44 1.21
C GLU A 54 -6.42 -1.96 1.68
N ALA A 55 -6.50 -0.75 2.22
CA ALA A 55 -7.73 -0.23 2.78
C ALA A 55 -8.20 1.00 2.01
N TRP A 56 -9.43 0.96 1.57
CA TRP A 56 -10.08 2.01 0.78
C TRP A 56 -10.73 3.03 1.71
N GLN A 57 -10.64 4.32 1.37
CA GLN A 57 -11.27 5.35 2.17
C GLN A 57 -12.76 5.05 2.40
N ASP A 58 -13.18 5.20 3.62
CA ASP A 58 -14.59 5.12 4.00
C ASP A 58 -15.05 6.49 4.51
N GLU A 59 -14.52 6.89 5.66
CA GLU A 59 -14.79 8.21 6.19
C GLU A 59 -13.46 8.92 6.43
N VAL A 60 -13.08 9.84 5.54
CA VAL A 60 -11.82 10.58 5.63
C VAL A 60 -12.14 12.07 5.63
N PRO A 61 -12.03 12.74 6.80
CA PRO A 61 -12.35 14.15 6.89
C PRO A 61 -11.26 15.02 6.31
N GLU A 62 -11.66 16.20 5.80
CA GLU A 62 -10.72 17.23 5.46
C GLU A 62 -10.20 17.91 6.72
N GLY A 63 -8.89 18.10 6.80
CA GLY A 63 -8.25 18.78 7.91
C GLY A 63 -8.05 20.25 7.63
N LYS A 64 -7.64 21.00 8.65
CA LYS A 64 -7.36 22.43 8.50
C LYS A 64 -5.97 22.67 7.92
N GLN A 65 -4.96 21.95 8.39
CA GLN A 65 -3.59 22.12 7.92
C GLN A 65 -3.19 21.06 6.91
N THR A 66 -3.58 19.83 7.16
CA THR A 66 -3.34 18.73 6.22
C THR A 66 -4.40 17.65 6.42
N ASP A 67 -4.45 16.73 5.48
CA ASP A 67 -5.32 15.56 5.50
C ASP A 67 -4.75 14.54 4.52
N PHE A 68 -5.42 13.40 4.40
CA PHE A 68 -4.99 12.36 3.48
C PHE A 68 -5.03 12.82 2.02
N PHE A 69 -6.02 13.64 1.66
CA PHE A 69 -6.15 14.12 0.29
C PHE A 69 -5.00 15.05 -0.11
N ARG A 70 -4.62 15.98 0.77
CA ARG A 70 -3.49 16.88 0.52
C ARG A 70 -2.17 16.14 0.48
N ALA A 71 -2.02 15.12 1.33
CA ALA A 71 -0.79 14.33 1.39
C ALA A 71 -0.47 13.69 0.03
N VAL A 72 -1.48 13.21 -0.68
CA VAL A 72 -1.31 12.56 -1.99
C VAL A 72 -1.67 13.47 -3.16
N LYS A 73 -1.98 14.72 -2.89
CA LYS A 73 -2.43 15.71 -3.91
C LYS A 73 -3.59 15.15 -4.74
N ALA A 74 -4.59 14.63 -4.04
CA ALA A 74 -5.72 13.97 -4.68
C ALA A 74 -6.47 14.94 -5.61
N GLU A 75 -6.82 14.43 -6.77
CA GLU A 75 -7.62 15.16 -7.76
C GLU A 75 -9.10 14.80 -7.60
N PRO A 76 -10.01 15.63 -8.16
CA PRO A 76 -11.43 15.28 -8.12
C PRO A 76 -11.70 13.89 -8.66
N GLY A 77 -12.55 13.13 -7.99
CA GLY A 77 -12.88 11.76 -8.39
C GLY A 77 -11.90 10.71 -7.91
N GLU A 78 -10.86 11.09 -7.19
CA GLU A 78 -9.93 10.14 -6.60
C GLU A 78 -10.27 9.85 -5.16
N ALA A 79 -10.07 8.59 -4.76
CA ALA A 79 -10.12 8.14 -3.38
C ALA A 79 -8.70 7.93 -2.87
N VAL A 80 -8.53 7.87 -1.56
CA VAL A 80 -7.24 7.57 -0.96
C VAL A 80 -7.26 6.13 -0.46
N VAL A 81 -6.19 5.40 -0.79
CA VAL A 81 -5.92 4.07 -0.23
C VAL A 81 -4.87 4.24 0.86
N PHE A 82 -5.15 3.66 2.02
CA PHE A 82 -4.19 3.52 3.11
C PHE A 82 -3.78 2.05 3.15
N SER A 83 -2.51 1.79 2.91
CA SER A 83 -2.00 0.43 2.76
C SER A 83 -0.79 0.21 3.64
N TRP A 84 -0.60 -1.02 4.10
CA TRP A 84 0.66 -1.38 4.74
C TRP A 84 1.02 -2.81 4.43
N MET A 85 2.33 -3.05 4.51
CA MET A 85 2.90 -4.37 4.30
C MET A 85 3.84 -4.68 5.46
N GLU A 86 3.75 -5.89 5.98
CA GLU A 86 4.55 -6.33 7.12
C GLU A 86 5.64 -7.29 6.64
N TRP A 87 6.84 -7.09 7.16
CA TRP A 87 8.05 -7.85 6.81
C TRP A 87 8.70 -8.41 8.06
N PRO A 88 9.45 -9.54 7.95
CA PRO A 88 10.18 -10.08 9.11
C PRO A 88 11.16 -9.10 9.72
N SER A 89 11.80 -8.27 8.88
CA SER A 89 12.79 -7.29 9.30
C SER A 89 12.97 -6.23 8.23
N ARG A 90 13.63 -5.13 8.59
CA ARG A 90 14.01 -4.10 7.63
C ARG A 90 14.93 -4.68 6.55
N GLU A 91 15.85 -5.55 6.93
CA GLU A 91 16.83 -6.16 6.02
C GLU A 91 16.14 -6.98 4.94
N VAL A 92 15.12 -7.76 5.31
CA VAL A 92 14.34 -8.52 4.34
C VAL A 92 13.57 -7.59 3.41
N CYS A 93 12.97 -6.53 3.96
CA CYS A 93 12.27 -5.53 3.18
C CYS A 93 13.19 -4.86 2.16
N ASP A 94 14.38 -4.41 2.59
CA ASP A 94 15.35 -3.76 1.72
C ASP A 94 15.86 -4.71 0.63
N ALA A 95 16.11 -5.96 0.98
CA ALA A 95 16.56 -6.97 0.01
C ALA A 95 15.47 -7.25 -1.03
N ALA A 96 14.21 -7.31 -0.60
CA ALA A 96 13.08 -7.48 -1.51
C ALA A 96 12.98 -6.31 -2.49
N ALA A 97 13.16 -5.08 -2.00
CA ALA A 97 13.12 -3.90 -2.87
C ALA A 97 14.15 -3.97 -4.00
N LYS A 98 15.37 -4.44 -3.68
CA LYS A 98 16.42 -4.61 -4.70
C LYS A 98 16.05 -5.68 -5.73
N LYS A 99 15.51 -6.80 -5.28
CA LYS A 99 15.10 -7.88 -6.18
C LYS A 99 13.96 -7.46 -7.09
N MET A 100 13.03 -6.68 -6.56
CA MET A 100 11.87 -6.21 -7.33
C MET A 100 12.23 -5.24 -8.44
N GLN A 101 13.36 -4.51 -8.32
CA GLN A 101 13.80 -3.58 -9.37
C GLN A 101 14.05 -4.29 -10.70
N THR A 102 14.43 -5.56 -10.67
CA THR A 102 14.72 -6.35 -11.87
C THR A 102 13.69 -7.44 -12.13
N ASP A 103 12.65 -7.51 -11.34
CA ASP A 103 11.58 -8.51 -11.52
C ASP A 103 10.60 -8.04 -12.58
N GLU A 104 10.38 -8.86 -13.59
CA GLU A 104 9.48 -8.55 -14.71
C GLU A 104 8.05 -8.27 -14.24
N ARG A 105 7.63 -8.88 -13.13
CA ARG A 105 6.29 -8.67 -12.57
C ARG A 105 6.08 -7.26 -12.05
N MET A 106 7.17 -6.50 -11.81
CA MET A 106 7.13 -5.11 -11.36
C MET A 106 7.25 -4.11 -12.51
N GLN A 107 7.36 -4.58 -13.75
CA GLN A 107 7.41 -3.67 -14.89
C GLN A 107 6.07 -2.93 -15.01
N PRO A 108 6.11 -1.61 -15.18
CA PRO A 108 4.85 -0.87 -15.28
C PRO A 108 4.08 -1.33 -16.52
N PRO A 109 2.74 -1.42 -16.41
CA PRO A 109 1.92 -1.68 -17.58
C PRO A 109 2.04 -0.53 -18.57
N ALA A 110 1.50 -0.72 -19.77
CA ALA A 110 1.49 0.32 -20.79
C ALA A 110 0.90 1.61 -20.22
N GLU A 111 1.39 2.76 -20.71
CA GLU A 111 0.93 4.06 -20.26
C GLU A 111 -0.60 4.13 -20.37
N GLY A 112 -1.24 4.59 -19.30
CA GLY A 112 -2.69 4.65 -19.21
C GLY A 112 -3.35 3.44 -18.57
N ASP A 113 -2.63 2.33 -18.42
CA ASP A 113 -3.17 1.11 -17.81
C ASP A 113 -2.91 1.02 -16.31
N MET A 114 -2.13 1.94 -15.75
CA MET A 114 -1.90 1.99 -14.31
C MET A 114 -3.19 2.42 -13.58
N PRO A 115 -3.61 1.67 -12.56
CA PRO A 115 -4.82 2.05 -11.81
C PRO A 115 -4.60 3.21 -10.84
N PHE A 116 -3.40 3.77 -10.76
CA PHE A 116 -3.09 4.92 -9.91
C PHE A 116 -1.83 5.65 -10.42
N ASP A 117 -1.62 6.88 -9.92
CA ASP A 117 -0.43 7.67 -10.24
C ASP A 117 0.64 7.44 -9.16
N GLY A 118 1.65 6.63 -9.47
CA GLY A 118 2.73 6.30 -8.55
C GLY A 118 3.59 7.48 -8.12
N LYS A 119 3.58 8.58 -8.89
CA LYS A 119 4.38 9.77 -8.56
C LYS A 119 3.82 10.53 -7.35
N ARG A 120 2.53 10.36 -7.05
CA ARG A 120 1.88 11.00 -5.91
C ARG A 120 1.72 10.08 -4.72
N MET A 121 2.21 8.84 -4.81
CA MET A 121 2.20 7.90 -3.70
C MET A 121 3.16 8.38 -2.62
N VAL A 122 2.68 8.34 -1.37
CA VAL A 122 3.51 8.62 -0.19
C VAL A 122 3.82 7.28 0.47
N TRP A 123 5.10 7.04 0.79
CA TRP A 123 5.49 5.76 1.37
C TRP A 123 6.68 5.91 2.31
N GLY A 124 6.81 4.95 3.20
CA GLY A 124 7.95 4.92 4.12
C GLY A 124 7.96 3.62 4.92
N GLY A 125 9.08 3.40 5.61
CA GLY A 125 9.26 2.23 6.47
C GLY A 125 9.26 2.65 7.94
N PHE A 126 8.64 1.82 8.79
CA PHE A 126 8.41 2.13 10.19
C PHE A 126 8.70 0.92 11.07
N ALA A 127 9.37 1.16 12.19
CA ALA A 127 9.57 0.14 13.21
C ALA A 127 8.54 0.36 14.32
N PRO A 128 7.74 -0.64 14.67
CA PRO A 128 6.77 -0.48 15.74
C PRO A 128 7.44 -0.16 17.06
N VAL A 129 6.89 0.80 17.80
CA VAL A 129 7.36 1.14 19.16
C VAL A 129 6.38 0.68 20.23
N VAL A 130 5.14 0.43 19.83
CA VAL A 130 4.12 -0.17 20.71
C VAL A 130 3.35 -1.19 19.88
N GLU A 131 3.20 -2.37 20.40
CA GLU A 131 2.48 -3.44 19.73
C GLU A 131 1.64 -4.17 20.79
N LEU A 132 0.32 -4.06 20.64
CA LEU A 132 -0.64 -4.67 21.54
C LEU A 132 -1.45 -5.69 20.77
N THR A 133 -1.52 -6.91 21.31
CA THR A 133 -2.27 -8.01 20.69
C THR A 133 -3.27 -8.56 21.70
N ARG A 134 -4.32 -9.16 21.20
CA ARG A 134 -5.32 -9.83 22.04
C ARG A 134 -5.02 -11.31 22.17
#